data_23a41ceaa6157dc1059b49cc7b7dd23a
#
_entry.id   23a41ceaa6157dc1059b49cc7b7dd23a
#
_cell.length_a   1.000
_cell.length_b   1.000
_cell.length_c   1.000
_cell.angle_alpha   90.00
_cell.angle_beta   90.00
_cell.angle_gamma   90.00
#
_symmetry.space_group_name_H-M   'P 1'
#
loop_
_entity.id
_entity.type
_entity.pdbx_description
1 polymer ?
#
loop_
_entity_poly.entity_id
_entity_poly.type
_entity_poly.pdbx_seq_one_letter_code
_entity_poly.pdbx_strand_id
1 'polypeptide(L)'
;MSSSSQHLDRSEGDVNRSAHRQAWQDAQLDGPTRRLLEEDARWFLHQSLSTPCLNALQSCEGSYLEDVQGRRYLDFHGNNVHQVGFAHPAVVEAIKGQLDQLSFCTRRYTNQTAVDLACKLAELAPGHLNKSLFAPAGTSAIGMALKLARTVTGRFKTISLWDSFHGASLDAISLSGE
;
A
#
# COMPACT_ATOMS: atom_id res chain seq x y z
N MET A 1 22.43 -12.32 38.21
CA MET A 1 21.14 -12.88 37.75
C MET A 1 20.81 -12.24 36.40
N SER A 2 21.12 -12.96 35.34
CA SER A 2 20.92 -12.50 33.97
C SER A 2 19.41 -12.68 33.64
N SER A 3 18.68 -11.58 33.49
CA SER A 3 17.32 -11.63 32.95
C SER A 3 17.44 -11.87 31.45
N SER A 4 17.24 -13.12 31.04
CA SER A 4 16.95 -13.43 29.66
C SER A 4 15.62 -12.76 29.33
N SER A 5 15.69 -11.63 28.62
CA SER A 5 14.54 -11.08 27.94
C SER A 5 14.08 -12.14 26.92
N GLN A 6 13.04 -12.88 27.25
CA GLN A 6 12.32 -13.66 26.26
C GLN A 6 11.85 -12.64 25.21
N HIS A 7 12.53 -12.59 24.08
CA HIS A 7 11.97 -11.99 22.87
C HIS A 7 10.67 -12.74 22.59
N LEU A 8 9.55 -12.10 22.83
CA LEU A 8 8.25 -12.56 22.35
C LEU A 8 8.42 -12.85 20.87
N ASP A 9 8.13 -14.09 20.50
CA ASP A 9 8.19 -14.52 19.10
C ASP A 9 7.07 -13.78 18.35
N ARG A 10 7.42 -12.67 17.73
CA ARG A 10 6.47 -11.82 17.02
C ARG A 10 6.04 -12.51 15.74
N SER A 11 4.86 -12.17 15.23
CA SER A 11 4.39 -12.67 13.96
C SER A 11 5.36 -12.34 12.83
N GLU A 12 5.35 -13.13 11.77
CA GLU A 12 6.21 -12.89 10.60
C GLU A 12 6.01 -11.50 10.01
N GLY A 13 4.78 -11.00 10.01
CA GLY A 13 4.46 -9.65 9.56
C GLY A 13 5.17 -8.56 10.34
N ASP A 14 5.47 -8.78 11.62
CA ASP A 14 6.14 -7.80 12.47
C ASP A 14 7.64 -7.71 12.23
N VAL A 15 8.28 -8.85 11.97
CA VAL A 15 9.75 -8.91 11.87
C VAL A 15 10.26 -9.44 10.52
N ASN A 16 9.39 -10.08 9.76
CA ASN A 16 9.68 -10.61 8.42
C ASN A 16 10.88 -11.57 8.38
N ARG A 17 11.09 -12.35 9.45
CA ARG A 17 12.29 -13.19 9.67
C ARG A 17 11.98 -14.56 10.27
N SER A 18 10.86 -15.18 9.93
CA SER A 18 10.56 -16.52 10.45
C SER A 18 11.55 -17.57 9.92
N ALA A 19 11.76 -18.63 10.69
CA ALA A 19 12.60 -19.76 10.27
C ALA A 19 12.06 -20.45 9.01
N HIS A 20 10.72 -20.48 8.85
CA HIS A 20 10.09 -21.02 7.64
C HIS A 20 10.38 -20.17 6.41
N ARG A 21 10.31 -18.84 6.55
CA ARG A 21 10.66 -17.90 5.49
C ARG A 21 12.10 -18.05 5.06
N GLN A 22 13.02 -18.12 6.01
CA GLN A 22 14.43 -18.30 5.72
C GLN A 22 14.71 -19.63 5.00
N ALA A 23 14.16 -20.73 5.51
CA ALA A 23 14.30 -22.05 4.88
C ALA A 23 13.74 -22.08 3.45
N TRP A 24 12.62 -21.39 3.20
CA TRP A 24 12.06 -21.25 1.87
C TRP A 24 13.01 -20.46 0.94
N GLN A 25 13.54 -19.33 1.40
CA GLN A 25 14.49 -18.53 0.61
C GLN A 25 15.76 -19.33 0.29
N ASP A 26 16.29 -20.08 1.27
CA ASP A 26 17.47 -20.91 1.09
C ASP A 26 17.27 -22.04 0.08
N ALA A 27 16.08 -22.61 0.04
CA ALA A 27 15.74 -23.70 -0.86
C ALA A 27 15.34 -23.23 -2.27
N GLN A 28 14.72 -22.06 -2.40
CA GLN A 28 14.01 -21.66 -3.62
C GLN A 28 14.67 -20.54 -4.41
N LEU A 29 15.46 -19.67 -3.77
CA LEU A 29 16.03 -18.52 -4.48
C LEU A 29 17.38 -18.86 -5.12
N ASP A 30 17.53 -18.49 -6.38
CA ASP A 30 18.79 -18.59 -7.11
C ASP A 30 19.77 -17.45 -6.77
N GLY A 31 21.00 -17.55 -7.26
CA GLY A 31 22.04 -16.57 -7.02
C GLY A 31 21.70 -15.16 -7.52
N PRO A 32 21.17 -14.98 -8.73
CA PRO A 32 20.72 -13.68 -9.21
C PRO A 32 19.65 -13.02 -8.34
N THR A 33 18.63 -13.77 -7.92
CA THR A 33 17.57 -13.28 -7.05
C THR A 33 18.11 -12.85 -5.68
N ARG A 34 19.01 -13.65 -5.09
CA ARG A 34 19.64 -13.31 -3.80
C ARG A 34 20.43 -12.01 -3.90
N ARG A 35 21.22 -11.82 -4.97
CA ARG A 35 21.95 -10.55 -5.18
C ARG A 35 21.03 -9.36 -5.29
N LEU A 36 19.89 -9.49 -5.97
CA LEU A 36 18.89 -8.41 -6.06
C LEU A 36 18.30 -8.05 -4.69
N LEU A 37 18.01 -9.05 -3.85
CA LEU A 37 17.54 -8.82 -2.49
C LEU A 37 18.62 -8.19 -1.58
N GLU A 38 19.89 -8.55 -1.76
CA GLU A 38 21.03 -7.94 -1.06
C GLU A 38 21.20 -6.46 -1.48
N GLU A 39 21.02 -6.16 -2.75
CA GLU A 39 21.02 -4.78 -3.26
C GLU A 39 19.84 -3.97 -2.72
N ASP A 40 18.66 -4.55 -2.68
CA ASP A 40 17.47 -3.91 -2.05
C ASP A 40 17.77 -3.54 -0.59
N ALA A 41 18.27 -4.49 0.19
CA ALA A 41 18.62 -4.28 1.59
C ALA A 41 19.73 -3.23 1.78
N ARG A 42 20.58 -3.01 0.78
CA ARG A 42 21.66 -2.01 0.81
C ARG A 42 21.14 -0.59 0.57
N TRP A 43 20.15 -0.45 -0.30
CA TRP A 43 19.72 0.87 -0.79
C TRP A 43 18.43 1.39 -0.15
N PHE A 44 17.59 0.51 0.38
CA PHE A 44 16.34 0.90 1.03
C PHE A 44 16.47 0.89 2.56
N LEU A 45 15.76 1.81 3.20
CA LEU A 45 15.61 1.78 4.66
C LEU A 45 14.82 0.54 5.08
N HIS A 46 15.24 -0.09 6.16
CA HIS A 46 14.51 -1.21 6.75
C HIS A 46 13.10 -0.79 7.18
N GLN A 47 12.10 -1.56 6.75
CA GLN A 47 10.71 -1.38 7.13
C GLN A 47 10.18 -2.69 7.73
N SER A 48 9.61 -2.65 8.93
CA SER A 48 9.27 -3.85 9.69
C SER A 48 8.35 -4.84 8.98
N LEU A 49 7.42 -4.35 8.14
CA LEU A 49 6.47 -5.21 7.41
C LEU A 49 6.93 -5.60 6.01
N SER A 50 7.95 -4.98 5.46
CA SER A 50 8.35 -5.18 4.06
C SER A 50 9.80 -5.57 3.86
N THR A 51 10.65 -5.43 4.86
CA THR A 51 12.07 -5.80 4.77
C THR A 51 12.49 -6.77 5.88
N PRO A 52 13.36 -7.72 5.59
CA PRO A 52 13.91 -8.03 4.25
C PRO A 52 12.83 -8.56 3.30
N CYS A 53 12.97 -8.25 2.01
CA CYS A 53 12.02 -8.72 1.01
C CYS A 53 12.02 -10.25 0.89
N LEU A 54 10.85 -10.84 0.62
CA LEU A 54 10.72 -12.31 0.50
C LEU A 54 11.33 -12.82 -0.80
N ASN A 55 11.03 -12.16 -1.90
CA ASN A 55 11.37 -12.57 -3.27
C ASN A 55 11.42 -11.32 -4.17
N ALA A 56 11.83 -11.50 -5.42
CA ALA A 56 11.84 -10.46 -6.44
C ALA A 56 10.81 -10.80 -7.53
N LEU A 57 9.93 -9.86 -7.84
CA LEU A 57 8.89 -10.00 -8.86
C LEU A 57 9.31 -9.28 -10.15
N GLN A 58 8.90 -9.80 -11.31
CA GLN A 58 9.16 -9.20 -12.61
C GLN A 58 7.89 -8.86 -13.39
N SER A 59 6.80 -9.61 -13.20
CA SER A 59 5.58 -9.38 -13.95
C SER A 59 4.34 -9.77 -13.16
N CYS A 60 3.17 -9.34 -13.65
CA CYS A 60 1.88 -9.71 -13.09
C CYS A 60 0.80 -9.64 -14.17
N GLU A 61 -0.19 -10.56 -14.10
CA GLU A 61 -1.32 -10.59 -15.02
C GLU A 61 -2.53 -11.27 -14.36
N GLY A 62 -3.70 -10.67 -14.48
CA GLY A 62 -4.93 -11.21 -13.90
C GLY A 62 -4.80 -11.40 -12.39
N SER A 63 -4.85 -12.65 -11.92
CA SER A 63 -4.67 -12.97 -10.49
C SER A 63 -3.28 -13.58 -10.18
N TYR A 64 -2.32 -13.42 -11.07
CA TYR A 64 -1.01 -14.04 -10.92
C TYR A 64 0.12 -13.02 -10.85
N LEU A 65 1.09 -13.33 -9.99
CA LEU A 65 2.40 -12.70 -9.93
C LEU A 65 3.44 -13.66 -10.53
N GLU A 66 4.49 -13.14 -11.13
CA GLU A 66 5.61 -13.91 -11.63
C GLU A 66 6.91 -13.35 -11.06
N ASP A 67 7.76 -14.22 -10.51
CA ASP A 67 9.06 -13.84 -10.00
C ASP A 67 10.13 -13.80 -11.11
N VAL A 68 11.30 -13.26 -10.79
CA VAL A 68 12.42 -13.14 -11.72
C VAL A 68 12.97 -14.50 -12.18
N GLN A 69 12.59 -15.60 -11.54
CA GLN A 69 12.91 -16.97 -11.93
C GLN A 69 11.84 -17.60 -12.83
N GLY A 70 10.78 -16.85 -13.19
CA GLY A 70 9.67 -17.31 -14.03
C GLY A 70 8.62 -18.16 -13.30
N ARG A 71 8.67 -18.23 -11.97
CA ARG A 71 7.64 -18.97 -11.21
C ARG A 71 6.42 -18.11 -11.01
N ARG A 72 5.24 -18.70 -11.21
CA ARG A 72 3.95 -18.02 -11.07
C ARG A 72 3.30 -18.34 -9.73
N TYR A 73 2.74 -17.32 -9.12
CA TYR A 73 2.03 -17.40 -7.84
C TYR A 73 0.63 -16.85 -8.00
N LEU A 74 -0.37 -17.57 -7.51
CA LEU A 74 -1.73 -17.05 -7.40
C LEU A 74 -1.77 -16.08 -6.21
N ASP A 75 -2.09 -14.82 -6.49
CA ASP A 75 -2.13 -13.77 -5.49
C ASP A 75 -3.51 -13.68 -4.82
N PHE A 76 -3.58 -14.04 -3.55
CA PHE A 76 -4.78 -13.92 -2.73
C PHE A 76 -4.83 -12.60 -1.94
N HIS A 77 -3.80 -11.78 -2.02
CA HIS A 77 -3.71 -10.56 -1.22
C HIS A 77 -3.90 -9.28 -2.04
N GLY A 78 -3.11 -9.09 -3.11
CA GLY A 78 -3.17 -7.93 -4.01
C GLY A 78 -3.04 -6.56 -3.33
N ASN A 79 -2.72 -6.51 -2.05
CA ASN A 79 -2.76 -5.31 -1.20
C ASN A 79 -4.06 -4.50 -1.33
N ASN A 80 -5.17 -5.13 -1.68
CA ASN A 80 -6.48 -4.52 -1.96
C ASN A 80 -6.45 -3.44 -3.07
N VAL A 81 -5.48 -3.49 -3.98
CA VAL A 81 -5.31 -2.49 -5.05
C VAL A 81 -5.84 -2.99 -6.38
N HIS A 82 -5.62 -4.28 -6.70
CA HIS A 82 -5.92 -4.86 -8.00
C HIS A 82 -7.28 -5.59 -8.02
N GLN A 83 -8.35 -4.88 -7.69
CA GLN A 83 -9.70 -5.45 -7.56
C GLN A 83 -10.25 -6.05 -8.87
N VAL A 84 -9.76 -5.57 -10.02
CA VAL A 84 -10.12 -6.08 -11.35
C VAL A 84 -9.04 -6.96 -11.98
N GLY A 85 -8.03 -7.33 -11.20
CA GLY A 85 -6.85 -8.07 -11.62
C GLY A 85 -5.69 -7.18 -12.07
N PHE A 86 -4.50 -7.76 -12.07
CA PHE A 86 -3.28 -7.11 -12.54
C PHE A 86 -3.34 -6.88 -14.06
N ALA A 87 -2.79 -5.76 -14.49
CA ALA A 87 -2.66 -5.39 -15.89
C ALA A 87 -3.99 -5.46 -16.70
N HIS A 88 -5.13 -5.14 -16.06
CA HIS A 88 -6.42 -5.17 -16.74
C HIS A 88 -6.39 -4.29 -18.01
N PRO A 89 -6.65 -4.82 -19.21
CA PRO A 89 -6.40 -4.12 -20.47
C PRO A 89 -7.10 -2.77 -20.57
N ALA A 90 -8.37 -2.67 -20.18
CA ALA A 90 -9.11 -1.42 -20.24
C ALA A 90 -8.56 -0.36 -19.30
N VAL A 91 -8.03 -0.75 -18.13
CA VAL A 91 -7.39 0.19 -17.18
C VAL A 91 -6.06 0.67 -17.75
N VAL A 92 -5.24 -0.24 -18.28
CA VAL A 92 -3.94 0.09 -18.88
C VAL A 92 -4.11 1.05 -20.06
N GLU A 93 -5.04 0.78 -20.96
CA GLU A 93 -5.29 1.64 -22.13
C GLU A 93 -5.87 3.00 -21.73
N ALA A 94 -6.75 3.08 -20.72
CA ALA A 94 -7.25 4.35 -20.21
C ALA A 94 -6.13 5.21 -19.62
N ILE A 95 -5.19 4.60 -18.88
CA ILE A 95 -4.03 5.30 -18.32
C ILE A 95 -3.11 5.82 -19.44
N LYS A 96 -2.78 4.98 -20.42
CA LYS A 96 -1.95 5.38 -21.56
C LYS A 96 -2.58 6.55 -22.33
N GLY A 97 -3.85 6.44 -22.68
CA GLY A 97 -4.58 7.50 -23.39
C GLY A 97 -4.61 8.82 -22.60
N GLN A 98 -4.78 8.75 -21.28
CA GLN A 98 -4.74 9.96 -20.44
C GLN A 98 -3.33 10.56 -20.36
N LEU A 99 -2.28 9.75 -20.32
CA LEU A 99 -0.89 10.23 -20.33
C LEU A 99 -0.56 10.94 -21.64
N ASP A 100 -1.02 10.43 -22.77
CA ASP A 100 -0.82 11.04 -24.09
C ASP A 100 -1.57 12.38 -24.22
N GLN A 101 -2.75 12.49 -23.62
CA GLN A 101 -3.60 13.68 -23.74
C GLN A 101 -3.26 14.76 -22.70
N LEU A 102 -3.17 14.38 -21.43
CA LEU A 102 -2.90 15.29 -20.31
C LEU A 102 -2.28 14.50 -19.15
N SER A 103 -0.97 14.44 -19.11
CA SER A 103 -0.21 13.65 -18.13
C SER A 103 -0.24 14.25 -16.72
N PHE A 104 -0.46 15.55 -16.59
CA PHE A 104 -0.53 16.26 -15.31
C PHE A 104 -1.46 17.47 -15.40
N CYS A 105 -2.24 17.66 -14.35
CA CYS A 105 -3.05 18.86 -14.15
C CYS A 105 -3.02 19.27 -12.68
N THR A 106 -2.43 20.42 -12.39
CA THR A 106 -2.47 20.97 -11.03
C THR A 106 -3.90 21.32 -10.62
N ARG A 107 -4.25 21.12 -9.32
CA ARG A 107 -5.61 21.39 -8.82
C ARG A 107 -6.05 22.84 -8.95
N ARG A 108 -5.18 23.75 -9.29
CA ARG A 108 -5.54 25.12 -9.65
C ARG A 108 -6.40 25.18 -10.93
N TYR A 109 -6.29 24.18 -11.78
CA TYR A 109 -7.12 23.93 -12.95
C TYR A 109 -7.98 22.70 -12.73
N THR A 110 -8.94 22.47 -13.58
CA THR A 110 -9.76 21.25 -13.61
C THR A 110 -9.60 20.50 -14.92
N ASN A 111 -9.99 19.25 -14.93
CA ASN A 111 -10.07 18.42 -16.12
C ASN A 111 -11.28 17.48 -16.04
N GLN A 112 -11.74 17.01 -17.20
CA GLN A 112 -12.94 16.20 -17.31
C GLN A 112 -12.82 14.89 -16.52
N THR A 113 -11.70 14.18 -16.64
CA THR A 113 -11.49 12.88 -15.96
C THR A 113 -11.66 12.98 -14.44
N ALA A 114 -11.14 14.05 -13.83
CA ALA A 114 -11.28 14.26 -12.38
C ALA A 114 -12.72 14.59 -11.98
N VAL A 115 -13.44 15.37 -12.81
CA VAL A 115 -14.86 15.70 -12.58
C VAL A 115 -15.73 14.45 -12.71
N ASP A 116 -15.51 13.62 -13.74
CA ASP A 116 -16.26 12.39 -13.97
C ASP A 116 -16.09 11.40 -12.81
N LEU A 117 -14.85 11.24 -12.31
CA LEU A 117 -14.59 10.41 -11.15
C LEU A 117 -15.31 10.94 -9.89
N ALA A 118 -15.23 12.25 -9.64
CA ALA A 118 -15.91 12.85 -8.48
C ALA A 118 -17.43 12.70 -8.56
N CYS A 119 -18.00 12.86 -9.75
CA CYS A 119 -19.43 12.64 -10.01
C CYS A 119 -19.80 11.17 -9.75
N LYS A 120 -19.02 10.24 -10.30
CA LYS A 120 -19.28 8.81 -10.10
C LYS A 120 -19.19 8.38 -8.63
N LEU A 121 -18.23 8.91 -7.89
CA LEU A 121 -18.12 8.65 -6.45
C LEU A 121 -19.31 9.22 -5.68
N ALA A 122 -19.80 10.41 -6.04
CA ALA A 122 -20.97 11.01 -5.41
C ALA A 122 -22.26 10.21 -5.68
N GLU A 123 -22.42 9.64 -6.88
CA GLU A 123 -23.53 8.73 -7.21
C GLU A 123 -23.54 7.45 -6.39
N LEU A 124 -22.36 6.91 -6.08
CA LEU A 124 -22.20 5.67 -5.34
C LEU A 124 -22.20 5.86 -3.82
N ALA A 125 -21.89 7.06 -3.35
CA ALA A 125 -21.79 7.36 -1.93
C ALA A 125 -23.17 7.41 -1.26
N PRO A 126 -23.29 6.96 0.00
CA PRO A 126 -24.56 7.01 0.72
C PRO A 126 -24.95 8.44 1.14
N GLY A 127 -26.25 8.71 1.25
CA GLY A 127 -26.80 9.95 1.81
C GLY A 127 -26.42 11.18 1.01
N HIS A 128 -25.82 12.16 1.67
CA HIS A 128 -25.47 13.46 1.07
C HIS A 128 -23.95 13.63 0.84
N LEU A 129 -23.19 12.55 0.78
CA LEU A 129 -21.75 12.57 0.52
C LEU A 129 -21.48 12.85 -0.97
N ASN A 130 -21.55 14.10 -1.39
CA ASN A 130 -21.48 14.54 -2.78
C ASN A 130 -20.24 15.41 -3.11
N LYS A 131 -19.26 15.44 -2.22
CA LYS A 131 -18.02 16.20 -2.41
C LYS A 131 -16.81 15.29 -2.21
N SER A 132 -15.85 15.33 -3.14
CA SER A 132 -14.64 14.55 -3.09
C SER A 132 -13.40 15.43 -2.95
N LEU A 133 -12.44 14.98 -2.13
CA LEU A 133 -11.10 15.52 -2.07
C LEU A 133 -10.13 14.35 -2.36
N PHE A 134 -9.48 14.39 -3.52
CA PHE A 134 -8.54 13.36 -3.90
C PHE A 134 -7.20 13.54 -3.18
N ALA A 135 -6.64 12.45 -2.70
CA ALA A 135 -5.35 12.37 -2.05
C ALA A 135 -4.45 11.34 -2.77
N PRO A 136 -3.13 11.54 -2.76
CA PRO A 136 -2.20 10.63 -3.45
C PRO A 136 -2.07 9.25 -2.80
N ALA A 137 -2.43 9.13 -1.51
CA ALA A 137 -2.35 7.87 -0.76
C ALA A 137 -3.30 7.88 0.44
N GLY A 138 -3.57 6.69 1.01
CA GLY A 138 -4.43 6.52 2.17
C GLY A 138 -3.98 7.33 3.39
N THR A 139 -2.69 7.30 3.70
CA THR A 139 -2.12 8.08 4.81
C THR A 139 -2.39 9.59 4.66
N SER A 140 -2.24 10.14 3.45
CA SER A 140 -2.55 11.54 3.16
C SER A 140 -4.05 11.83 3.28
N ALA A 141 -4.91 10.89 2.87
CA ALA A 141 -6.35 11.02 3.02
C ALA A 141 -6.76 11.10 4.49
N ILE A 142 -6.16 10.27 5.36
CA ILE A 142 -6.39 10.31 6.82
C ILE A 142 -5.94 11.66 7.40
N GLY A 143 -4.76 12.16 7.06
CA GLY A 143 -4.29 13.46 7.52
C GLY A 143 -5.21 14.61 7.09
N MET A 144 -5.69 14.59 5.85
CA MET A 144 -6.69 15.57 5.35
C MET A 144 -8.01 15.46 6.09
N ALA A 145 -8.51 14.26 6.35
CA ALA A 145 -9.75 14.02 7.10
C ALA A 145 -9.64 14.52 8.54
N LEU A 146 -8.54 14.26 9.23
CA LEU A 146 -8.27 14.77 10.58
C LEU A 146 -8.25 16.30 10.62
N LYS A 147 -7.53 16.91 9.68
CA LYS A 147 -7.48 18.36 9.57
C LYS A 147 -8.88 18.96 9.37
N LEU A 148 -9.66 18.38 8.46
CA LEU A 148 -11.02 18.82 8.18
C LEU A 148 -11.91 18.65 9.42
N ALA A 149 -11.89 17.49 10.07
CA ALA A 149 -12.68 17.21 11.26
C ALA A 149 -12.37 18.20 12.39
N ARG A 150 -11.09 18.43 12.68
CA ARG A 150 -10.66 19.39 13.71
C ARG A 150 -11.06 20.83 13.38
N THR A 151 -10.93 21.24 12.12
CA THR A 151 -11.31 22.59 11.68
C THR A 151 -12.81 22.83 11.82
N VAL A 152 -13.63 21.86 11.43
CA VAL A 152 -15.11 22.00 11.45
C VAL A 152 -15.66 21.90 12.86
N THR A 153 -15.11 21.01 13.69
CA THR A 153 -15.67 20.73 15.03
C THR A 153 -15.01 21.50 16.16
N GLY A 154 -13.81 22.02 15.97
CA GLY A 154 -12.96 22.57 17.02
C GLY A 154 -12.45 21.52 18.02
N ARG A 155 -12.66 20.23 17.78
CA ARG A 155 -12.29 19.13 18.68
C ARG A 155 -11.01 18.45 18.20
N PHE A 156 -10.09 18.16 19.12
CA PHE A 156 -8.77 17.60 18.79
C PHE A 156 -8.62 16.13 19.18
N LYS A 157 -9.42 15.65 20.13
CA LYS A 157 -9.36 14.24 20.56
C LYS A 157 -10.03 13.33 19.56
N THR A 158 -9.44 12.19 19.33
CA THR A 158 -9.91 11.12 18.46
C THR A 158 -10.09 9.83 19.25
N ILE A 159 -10.96 8.97 18.78
CA ILE A 159 -11.13 7.60 19.28
C ILE A 159 -10.81 6.68 18.10
N SER A 160 -9.92 5.72 18.30
CA SER A 160 -9.60 4.68 17.33
C SER A 160 -9.83 3.30 17.92
N LEU A 161 -9.97 2.32 17.05
CA LEU A 161 -10.07 0.91 17.46
C LEU A 161 -8.65 0.35 17.69
N TRP A 162 -8.52 -0.62 18.60
CA TRP A 162 -7.30 -1.39 18.76
C TRP A 162 -6.98 -2.15 17.46
N ASP A 163 -5.70 -2.32 17.18
CA ASP A 163 -5.17 -3.01 15.99
C ASP A 163 -5.62 -2.36 14.66
N SER A 164 -6.04 -1.10 14.68
CA SER A 164 -6.35 -0.37 13.46
C SER A 164 -5.10 0.28 12.87
N PHE A 165 -4.94 0.16 11.54
CA PHE A 165 -3.87 0.80 10.79
C PHE A 165 -4.44 1.89 9.87
N HIS A 166 -3.95 3.12 10.03
CA HIS A 166 -4.41 4.28 9.27
C HIS A 166 -3.33 4.88 8.35
N GLY A 167 -2.12 4.36 8.41
CA GLY A 167 -0.98 4.82 7.61
C GLY A 167 0.24 5.13 8.47
N ALA A 168 1.39 5.28 7.83
CA ALA A 168 2.69 5.43 8.49
C ALA A 168 3.16 6.89 8.65
N SER A 169 2.37 7.90 8.24
CA SER A 169 2.69 9.30 8.54
C SER A 169 2.41 9.62 10.00
N LEU A 170 3.07 10.64 10.54
CA LEU A 170 2.99 11.00 11.96
C LEU A 170 1.54 11.24 12.43
N ASP A 171 0.72 11.86 11.62
CA ASP A 171 -0.69 12.12 11.88
C ASP A 171 -1.55 10.86 11.77
N ALA A 172 -1.32 10.01 10.78
CA ALA A 172 -2.06 8.77 10.60
C ALA A 172 -1.68 7.72 11.66
N ILE A 173 -0.38 7.56 11.96
CA ILE A 173 0.07 6.60 12.98
C ILE A 173 -0.40 7.00 14.39
N SER A 174 -0.59 8.29 14.65
CA SER A 174 -1.14 8.78 15.93
C SER A 174 -2.59 8.36 16.19
N LEU A 175 -3.27 7.82 15.18
CA LEU A 175 -4.61 7.25 15.28
C LEU A 175 -4.59 5.72 15.33
N SER A 176 -3.46 5.09 15.08
CA SER A 176 -3.33 3.64 15.14
C SER A 176 -3.44 3.16 16.59
N GLY A 177 -4.06 1.99 16.78
CA GLY A 177 -4.31 1.40 18.10
C GLY A 177 -3.19 0.49 18.60
N GLU A 178 -1.94 0.75 18.18
CA GLU A 178 -0.76 -0.02 18.58
C GLU A 178 -0.19 0.47 19.93
#